data_af3a92576bcb800e93b2a625905520bd
#
_entry.id   af3a92576bcb800e93b2a625905520bd
#
_cell.length_a   1.000
_cell.length_b   1.000
_cell.length_c   1.000
_cell.angle_alpha   90.00
_cell.angle_beta   90.00
_cell.angle_gamma   90.00
#
_symmetry.space_group_name_H-M   'P 1'
#
loop_
_entity.id
_entity.type
_entity.pdbx_description
1 polymer ?
#
loop_
_entity_poly.entity_id
_entity_poly.type
_entity_poly.pdbx_seq_one_letter_code
_entity_poly.pdbx_strand_id
1 'polypeptide(L)'
;MKKIILFVFLFAAANSFAQANKSDVVKLVELSGEVAEFYNITDEISKQLSVNNRESFKKDMEPLIAKQKKSLIAYYSQNLSQSEVENLIEFYQTPLAKKFMMIKQNYATVLSNKSEDFKSEIQGIIMKYMM
;
A
#
# COMPACT_ATOMS: atom_id res chain seq x y z
N MET A 1 2.03 -4.34 51.56
CA MET A 1 2.13 -3.17 50.64
C MET A 1 3.26 -3.23 49.60
N LYS A 2 4.34 -3.96 49.81
CA LYS A 2 5.46 -4.06 48.82
C LYS A 2 5.15 -4.94 47.59
N LYS A 3 4.13 -5.80 47.63
CA LYS A 3 3.79 -6.70 46.50
C LYS A 3 2.86 -6.06 45.44
N ILE A 4 2.15 -4.99 45.78
CA ILE A 4 1.24 -4.29 44.84
C ILE A 4 2.00 -3.38 43.89
N ILE A 5 3.10 -2.83 44.36
CA ILE A 5 3.95 -1.91 43.53
C ILE A 5 4.64 -2.67 42.39
N LEU A 6 4.98 -3.94 42.58
CA LEU A 6 5.63 -4.77 41.54
C LEU A 6 4.67 -5.11 40.41
N PHE A 7 3.37 -5.26 40.70
CA PHE A 7 2.36 -5.58 39.68
C PHE A 7 2.03 -4.37 38.78
N VAL A 8 2.08 -3.15 39.33
CA VAL A 8 1.83 -1.93 38.55
C VAL A 8 2.99 -1.66 37.59
N PHE A 9 4.24 -1.99 37.97
CA PHE A 9 5.41 -1.85 37.10
C PHE A 9 5.42 -2.87 35.93
N LEU A 10 4.89 -4.07 36.15
CA LEU A 10 4.77 -5.08 35.09
C LEU A 10 3.69 -4.73 34.06
N PHE A 11 2.63 -4.03 34.46
CA PHE A 11 1.58 -3.56 33.53
C PHE A 11 2.02 -2.33 32.72
N ALA A 12 2.88 -1.48 33.26
CA ALA A 12 3.43 -0.33 32.53
C ALA A 12 4.47 -0.76 31.47
N ALA A 13 5.17 -1.87 31.66
CA ALA A 13 6.13 -2.41 30.69
C ALA A 13 5.47 -3.09 29.48
N ALA A 14 4.21 -3.51 29.60
CA ALA A 14 3.49 -4.18 28.51
C ALA A 14 2.94 -3.23 27.44
N ASN A 15 2.95 -1.92 27.65
CA ASN A 15 2.43 -0.92 26.72
C ASN A 15 3.48 -0.05 26.01
N SER A 16 4.77 -0.32 26.19
CA SER A 16 5.78 0.26 25.32
C SER A 16 5.89 -0.57 24.02
N PHE A 17 4.85 -0.54 23.19
CA PHE A 17 5.03 -0.87 21.80
C PHE A 17 6.05 0.12 21.26
N ALA A 18 7.29 -0.31 21.13
CA ALA A 18 8.31 0.53 20.50
C ALA A 18 7.78 0.89 19.12
N GLN A 19 7.55 2.18 18.90
CA GLN A 19 7.10 2.71 17.63
C GLN A 19 8.05 2.23 16.55
N ALA A 20 7.51 1.75 15.44
CA ALA A 20 8.31 1.20 14.36
C ALA A 20 9.32 2.24 13.84
N ASN A 21 10.56 1.80 13.59
CA ASN A 21 11.61 2.64 13.02
C ASN A 21 11.17 3.11 11.63
N LYS A 22 11.20 4.41 11.39
CA LYS A 22 10.75 5.02 10.15
C LYS A 22 11.46 4.44 8.91
N SER A 23 12.74 4.11 9.00
CA SER A 23 13.49 3.52 7.88
C SER A 23 12.97 2.12 7.53
N ASP A 24 12.59 1.33 8.52
CA ASP A 24 12.04 0.00 8.30
C ASP A 24 10.61 0.07 7.73
N VAL A 25 9.80 1.03 8.18
CA VAL A 25 8.49 1.29 7.58
C VAL A 25 8.61 1.72 6.13
N VAL A 26 9.58 2.58 5.78
CA VAL A 26 9.86 2.95 4.38
C VAL A 26 10.20 1.71 3.56
N LYS A 27 11.08 0.84 4.07
CA LYS A 27 11.44 -0.42 3.41
C LYS A 27 10.23 -1.34 3.24
N LEU A 28 9.37 -1.46 4.25
CA LEU A 28 8.14 -2.23 4.17
C LEU A 28 7.22 -1.70 3.05
N VAL A 29 6.99 -0.39 3.00
CA VAL A 29 6.16 0.26 1.98
C VAL A 29 6.70 0.02 0.57
N GLU A 30 8.01 0.00 0.39
CA GLU A 30 8.64 -0.31 -0.90
C GLU A 30 8.48 -1.78 -1.28
N LEU A 31 8.63 -2.69 -0.33
CA LEU A 31 8.50 -4.13 -0.56
C LEU A 31 7.05 -4.57 -0.78
N SER A 32 6.07 -3.87 -0.20
CA SER A 32 4.63 -4.19 -0.34
C SER A 32 4.08 -3.97 -1.75
N GLY A 33 4.80 -3.19 -2.57
CA GLY A 33 4.41 -2.90 -3.96
C GLY A 33 3.30 -1.86 -4.11
N GLU A 34 2.77 -1.30 -3.03
CA GLU A 34 1.67 -0.33 -3.07
C GLU A 34 2.06 0.96 -3.78
N VAL A 35 3.30 1.43 -3.62
CA VAL A 35 3.80 2.60 -4.34
C VAL A 35 3.96 2.30 -5.84
N ALA A 36 4.42 1.10 -6.20
CA ALA A 36 4.52 0.67 -7.59
C ALA A 36 3.14 0.64 -8.27
N GLU A 37 2.08 0.34 -7.53
CA GLU A 37 0.71 0.35 -8.05
C GLU A 37 0.26 1.76 -8.47
N PHE A 38 0.63 2.81 -7.72
CA PHE A 38 0.35 4.19 -8.15
C PHE A 38 1.06 4.57 -9.46
N TYR A 39 2.29 4.12 -9.65
CA TYR A 39 3.00 4.31 -10.91
C TYR A 39 2.35 3.56 -12.06
N ASN A 40 1.92 2.31 -11.84
CA ASN A 40 1.20 1.53 -12.85
C ASN A 40 -0.11 2.20 -13.27
N ILE A 41 -0.90 2.69 -12.31
CA ILE A 41 -2.13 3.44 -12.59
C ILE A 41 -1.83 4.70 -13.40
N THR A 42 -0.76 5.43 -13.04
CA THR A 42 -0.33 6.63 -13.75
C THR A 42 0.05 6.29 -15.20
N ASP A 43 0.78 5.20 -15.41
CA ASP A 43 1.15 4.74 -16.75
C ASP A 43 -0.07 4.36 -17.59
N GLU A 44 -1.04 3.65 -17.02
CA GLU A 44 -2.27 3.27 -17.72
C GLU A 44 -3.11 4.49 -18.12
N ILE A 45 -3.26 5.46 -17.20
CA ILE A 45 -3.96 6.71 -17.52
C ILE A 45 -3.20 7.48 -18.62
N SER A 46 -1.87 7.53 -18.54
CA SER A 46 -1.05 8.26 -19.51
C SER A 46 -1.22 7.73 -20.95
N LYS A 47 -1.44 6.42 -21.12
CA LYS A 47 -1.68 5.80 -22.43
C LYS A 47 -2.93 6.33 -23.12
N GLN A 48 -3.94 6.79 -22.35
CA GLN A 48 -5.19 7.35 -22.86
C GLN A 48 -5.03 8.82 -23.33
N LEU A 49 -3.90 9.46 -22.99
CA LEU A 49 -3.62 10.83 -23.34
C LEU A 49 -2.90 10.93 -24.70
N SER A 50 -2.98 12.10 -25.33
CA SER A 50 -2.16 12.40 -26.51
C SER A 50 -0.66 12.26 -26.18
N VAL A 51 0.13 11.79 -27.13
CA VAL A 51 1.57 11.52 -26.95
C VAL A 51 2.31 12.71 -26.35
N ASN A 52 1.96 13.93 -26.78
CA ASN A 52 2.61 15.16 -26.33
C ASN A 52 2.34 15.50 -24.86
N ASN A 53 1.26 14.97 -24.27
CA ASN A 53 0.85 15.28 -22.90
C ASN A 53 1.32 14.23 -21.89
N ARG A 54 1.77 13.05 -22.34
CA ARG A 54 2.08 11.92 -21.46
C ARG A 54 3.17 12.22 -20.44
N GLU A 55 4.27 12.80 -20.90
CA GLU A 55 5.42 13.12 -20.02
C GLU A 55 5.08 14.22 -19.01
N SER A 56 4.36 15.26 -19.45
CA SER A 56 3.91 16.32 -18.55
C SER A 56 2.96 15.76 -17.48
N PHE A 57 2.01 14.92 -17.87
CA PHE A 57 1.10 14.26 -16.95
C PHE A 57 1.84 13.41 -15.91
N LYS A 58 2.77 12.56 -16.33
CA LYS A 58 3.58 11.74 -15.41
C LYS A 58 4.34 12.61 -14.41
N LYS A 59 4.95 13.69 -14.90
CA LYS A 59 5.66 14.64 -14.05
C LYS A 59 4.75 15.31 -13.02
N ASP A 60 3.53 15.65 -13.39
CA ASP A 60 2.55 16.25 -12.49
C ASP A 60 2.02 15.25 -11.46
N MET A 61 2.06 13.93 -11.76
CA MET A 61 1.68 12.87 -10.84
C MET A 61 2.74 12.57 -9.76
N GLU A 62 4.02 12.86 -10.01
CA GLU A 62 5.12 12.61 -9.06
C GLU A 62 4.88 13.17 -7.64
N PRO A 63 4.54 14.46 -7.46
CA PRO A 63 4.30 15.01 -6.12
C PRO A 63 3.06 14.38 -5.46
N LEU A 64 2.07 13.96 -6.23
CA LEU A 64 0.89 13.27 -5.72
C LEU A 64 1.26 11.87 -5.20
N ILE A 65 2.04 11.12 -5.95
CA ILE A 65 2.55 9.80 -5.56
C ILE A 65 3.43 9.93 -4.31
N ALA A 66 4.32 10.91 -4.28
CA ALA A 66 5.17 11.17 -3.10
C ALA A 66 4.34 11.49 -1.85
N LYS A 67 3.24 12.25 -2.00
CA LYS A 67 2.29 12.53 -0.90
C LYS A 67 1.61 11.25 -0.42
N GLN A 68 1.17 10.38 -1.32
CA GLN A 68 0.54 9.11 -0.95
C GLN A 68 1.54 8.18 -0.25
N LYS A 69 2.77 8.06 -0.75
CA LYS A 69 3.85 7.31 -0.08
C LYS A 69 4.07 7.81 1.35
N LYS A 70 4.13 9.13 1.55
CA LYS A 70 4.30 9.72 2.88
C LYS A 70 3.14 9.41 3.82
N SER A 71 1.91 9.47 3.32
CA SER A 71 0.70 9.14 4.09
C SER A 71 0.69 7.66 4.48
N LEU A 72 1.08 6.76 3.59
CA LEU A 72 1.15 5.33 3.84
C LEU A 72 2.22 4.99 4.91
N ILE A 73 3.40 5.60 4.82
CA ILE A 73 4.46 5.47 5.83
C ILE A 73 3.96 5.93 7.20
N ALA A 74 3.27 7.07 7.28
CA ALA A 74 2.71 7.58 8.52
C ALA A 74 1.66 6.62 9.10
N TYR A 75 0.77 6.09 8.27
CA TYR A 75 -0.28 5.16 8.67
C TYR A 75 0.31 3.85 9.22
N TYR A 76 1.27 3.24 8.53
CA TYR A 76 1.93 2.03 9.01
C TYR A 76 2.74 2.26 10.29
N SER A 77 3.43 3.41 10.39
CA SER A 77 4.16 3.76 11.62
C SER A 77 3.25 3.90 12.85
N GLN A 78 1.99 4.27 12.66
CA GLN A 78 1.02 4.42 13.74
C GLN A 78 0.32 3.12 14.12
N ASN A 79 0.22 2.16 13.19
CA ASN A 79 -0.60 0.96 13.34
C ASN A 79 0.20 -0.34 13.49
N LEU A 80 1.51 -0.31 13.24
CA LEU A 80 2.39 -1.47 13.35
C LEU A 80 3.48 -1.23 14.41
N SER A 81 3.76 -2.25 15.20
CA SER A 81 4.92 -2.30 16.08
C SER A 81 6.20 -2.58 15.28
N GLN A 82 7.36 -2.34 15.89
CA GLN A 82 8.66 -2.66 15.27
C GLN A 82 8.76 -4.13 14.87
N SER A 83 8.35 -5.05 15.75
CA SER A 83 8.38 -6.49 15.49
C SER A 83 7.48 -6.90 14.33
N GLU A 84 6.28 -6.29 14.22
CA GLU A 84 5.38 -6.57 13.09
C GLU A 84 5.95 -6.07 11.76
N VAL A 85 6.59 -4.89 11.76
CA VAL A 85 7.27 -4.37 10.56
C VAL A 85 8.42 -5.28 10.13
N GLU A 86 9.25 -5.75 11.06
CA GLU A 86 10.35 -6.67 10.78
C GLU A 86 9.83 -8.00 10.19
N ASN A 87 8.80 -8.59 10.79
CA ASN A 87 8.18 -9.83 10.31
C ASN A 87 7.59 -9.67 8.90
N LEU A 88 6.95 -8.53 8.61
CA LEU A 88 6.41 -8.24 7.28
C LEU A 88 7.52 -8.04 6.25
N ILE A 89 8.62 -7.39 6.62
CA ILE A 89 9.80 -7.25 5.75
C ILE A 89 10.35 -8.63 5.41
N GLU A 90 10.53 -9.50 6.40
CA GLU A 90 11.00 -10.88 6.18
C GLU A 90 10.05 -11.64 5.26
N PHE A 91 8.74 -11.54 5.49
CA PHE A 91 7.73 -12.17 4.62
C PHE A 91 7.86 -11.72 3.17
N TYR A 92 7.91 -10.39 2.90
CA TYR A 92 8.03 -9.87 1.54
C TYR A 92 9.35 -10.21 0.84
N GLN A 93 10.39 -10.54 1.59
CA GLN A 93 11.67 -10.98 1.05
C GLN A 93 11.69 -12.46 0.64
N THR A 94 10.71 -13.26 1.05
CA THR A 94 10.62 -14.68 0.69
C THR A 94 10.38 -14.87 -0.82
N PRO A 95 10.88 -15.98 -1.41
CA PRO A 95 10.61 -16.30 -2.81
C PRO A 95 9.12 -16.42 -3.12
N LEU A 96 8.32 -16.94 -2.18
CA LEU A 96 6.88 -17.08 -2.34
C LEU A 96 6.18 -15.73 -2.41
N ALA A 97 6.51 -14.79 -1.51
CA ALA A 97 5.95 -13.46 -1.52
C ALA A 97 6.32 -12.69 -2.80
N LYS A 98 7.58 -12.77 -3.24
CA LYS A 98 8.03 -12.18 -4.50
C LYS A 98 7.28 -12.74 -5.71
N LYS A 99 7.10 -14.06 -5.76
CA LYS A 99 6.30 -14.71 -6.81
C LYS A 99 4.84 -14.25 -6.78
N PHE A 100 4.24 -14.16 -5.59
CA PHE A 100 2.87 -13.71 -5.43
C PHE A 100 2.68 -12.25 -5.86
N MET A 101 3.63 -11.37 -5.51
CA MET A 101 3.61 -9.98 -5.95
C MET A 101 3.69 -9.84 -7.48
N MET A 102 4.54 -10.63 -8.14
CA MET A 102 4.60 -10.67 -9.61
C MET A 102 3.27 -11.12 -10.22
N ILE A 103 2.63 -12.15 -9.66
CA ILE A 103 1.31 -12.63 -10.13
C ILE A 103 0.26 -11.53 -9.99
N LYS A 104 0.24 -10.82 -8.86
CA LYS A 104 -0.68 -9.69 -8.64
C LYS A 104 -0.48 -8.58 -9.67
N GLN A 105 0.76 -8.19 -9.93
CA GLN A 105 1.09 -7.15 -10.92
C GLN A 105 0.66 -7.56 -12.33
N ASN A 106 0.94 -8.81 -12.73
CA ASN A 106 0.52 -9.34 -14.02
C ASN A 106 -1.02 -9.38 -14.14
N TYR A 107 -1.70 -9.76 -13.06
CA TYR A 107 -3.16 -9.79 -13.05
C TYR A 107 -3.77 -8.37 -13.13
N ALA A 108 -3.17 -7.39 -12.49
CA ALA A 108 -3.59 -5.98 -12.61
C ALA A 108 -3.53 -5.51 -14.08
N THR A 109 -2.50 -5.91 -14.83
CA THR A 109 -2.40 -5.65 -16.27
C THR A 109 -3.52 -6.34 -17.07
N VAL A 110 -3.84 -7.58 -16.73
CA VAL A 110 -4.97 -8.32 -17.34
C VAL A 110 -6.30 -7.65 -17.02
N LEU A 111 -6.48 -7.19 -15.77
CA LEU A 111 -7.69 -6.47 -15.34
C LEU A 111 -7.85 -5.13 -16.05
N SER A 112 -6.77 -4.38 -16.28
CA SER A 112 -6.86 -3.11 -16.99
C SER A 112 -7.37 -3.28 -18.42
N ASN A 113 -7.01 -4.39 -19.06
CA ASN A 113 -7.51 -4.75 -20.40
C ASN A 113 -8.96 -5.25 -20.40
N LYS A 114 -9.46 -5.74 -19.26
CA LYS A 114 -10.87 -6.19 -19.06
C LYS A 114 -11.73 -5.19 -18.29
N SER A 115 -11.17 -4.07 -17.86
CA SER A 115 -11.85 -3.12 -16.98
C SER A 115 -13.05 -2.44 -17.65
N GLU A 116 -13.07 -2.36 -18.98
CA GLU A 116 -14.22 -1.82 -19.72
C GLU A 116 -15.43 -2.72 -19.61
N ASP A 117 -15.25 -4.05 -19.70
CA ASP A 117 -16.32 -5.02 -19.51
C ASP A 117 -16.89 -4.94 -18.10
N PHE A 118 -16.03 -4.92 -17.08
CA PHE A 118 -16.42 -4.83 -15.68
C PHE A 118 -17.14 -3.51 -15.35
N LYS A 119 -16.67 -2.38 -15.87
CA LYS A 119 -17.34 -1.08 -15.73
C LYS A 119 -18.72 -1.09 -16.38
N SER A 120 -18.83 -1.67 -17.56
CA SER A 120 -20.10 -1.80 -18.29
C SER A 120 -21.11 -2.67 -17.50
N GLU A 121 -20.65 -3.78 -16.93
CA GLU A 121 -21.45 -4.64 -16.07
C GLU A 121 -21.94 -3.91 -14.81
N ILE A 122 -21.05 -3.17 -14.12
CA ILE A 122 -21.41 -2.36 -12.95
C ILE A 122 -22.44 -1.30 -13.34
N GLN A 123 -22.25 -0.59 -14.45
CA GLN A 123 -23.22 0.41 -14.93
C GLN A 123 -24.59 -0.22 -15.19
N GLY A 124 -24.61 -1.40 -15.81
CA GLY A 124 -25.85 -2.16 -16.04
C GLY A 124 -26.57 -2.52 -14.72
N ILE A 125 -25.81 -2.94 -13.71
CA ILE A 125 -26.35 -3.23 -12.37
C ILE A 125 -26.90 -1.95 -11.72
N ILE A 126 -26.13 -0.85 -11.73
CA ILE A 126 -26.55 0.43 -11.13
C ILE A 126 -27.85 0.92 -11.79
N MET A 127 -27.94 0.90 -13.12
CA MET A 127 -29.14 1.34 -13.84
C MET A 127 -30.39 0.53 -13.45
N LYS A 128 -30.22 -0.77 -13.15
CA LYS A 128 -31.33 -1.62 -12.68
C LYS A 128 -31.93 -1.16 -11.35
N TYR A 129 -31.11 -0.54 -10.49
CA TYR A 129 -31.53 -0.07 -9.15
C TYR A 129 -31.89 1.43 -9.11
N MET A 130 -31.66 2.16 -10.19
CA MET A 130 -32.02 3.58 -10.33
C MET A 130 -33.39 3.80 -11.02
N MET A 131 -33.99 2.77 -11.54
CA MET A 131 -35.37 2.76 -12.08
C MET A 131 -36.34 2.22 -11.05
#